data_6f53afb7b3f53f475930ce3c85646b5e
#
_entry.id   6f53afb7b3f53f475930ce3c85646b5e
#
_cell.length_a   1.000
_cell.length_b   1.000
_cell.length_c   1.000
_cell.angle_alpha   90.00
_cell.angle_beta   90.00
_cell.angle_gamma   90.00
#
_symmetry.space_group_name_H-M   'P 1'
#
loop_
_entity.id
_entity.type
_entity.pdbx_description
1 polymer ?
#
loop_
_entity_poly.entity_id
_entity_poly.type
_entity_poly.pdbx_seq_one_letter_code
_entity_poly.pdbx_strand_id
1 'polypeptide(L)'
;MTFPSSCAPLVGISRARLPAWALPDGWPTRANGEPLLADLAFRDGRIAALTPTDQPTPGLWDLAGALTLPGLVEPHAHLDKTFTIERCRPAQAGLLPAIHAMHEDRRHWSRADIQRRASTALARAAANGVTHLRSHVDWFTADAPDAWQEIARLDTVGITLERVALIPLPLFRELAQAEAIARTVANSGERCLLGGFIHSSNWDAAAMENLLCSAARWDLDLDLHIDEELSEVSQGLTWLADHLSRHPFPGHICCSHGCALAAGSDEQAAPILRQLAAHGVTLIALPMTNLLLQDATFGRTPRQRGITLLHEAQAAGVATLLGCDNVQDAFCPAGSYDPLDTLACGLFGAQLSDLFDQQSRLICDRAALTGSPADAAPFAVGAAASVVIFPGSDRFIWPLNSAARLVVNHGRLTHRRVWQEEMAHES
;
A
#
# COMPACT_ATOMS: atom_id res chain seq x y z
N MET A 1 -6.16 24.57 18.70
CA MET A 1 -7.21 23.94 17.88
C MET A 1 -8.22 23.33 18.84
N THR A 2 -9.47 23.77 18.84
CA THR A 2 -10.55 23.12 19.63
C THR A 2 -11.01 21.88 18.90
N PHE A 3 -11.05 20.74 19.59
CA PHE A 3 -11.39 19.47 18.96
C PHE A 3 -12.90 19.20 19.03
N PRO A 4 -13.53 18.73 17.94
CA PRO A 4 -14.92 18.33 17.97
C PRO A 4 -15.12 17.10 18.87
N SER A 5 -16.31 16.90 19.41
CA SER A 5 -16.64 15.68 20.15
C SER A 5 -16.56 14.45 19.24
N SER A 6 -15.98 13.35 19.72
CA SER A 6 -15.60 12.16 18.96
C SER A 6 -16.75 11.37 18.30
N CYS A 7 -18.01 11.73 18.53
CA CYS A 7 -19.16 10.94 18.04
C CYS A 7 -20.06 11.68 17.05
N ALA A 8 -19.98 13.01 16.94
CA ALA A 8 -20.84 13.76 16.04
C ALA A 8 -20.30 13.78 14.61
N PRO A 9 -21.15 13.67 13.57
CA PRO A 9 -20.74 13.92 12.21
C PRO A 9 -20.21 15.35 12.06
N LEU A 10 -19.06 15.51 11.40
CA LEU A 10 -18.53 16.81 11.04
C LEU A 10 -19.30 17.36 9.83
N VAL A 11 -19.60 18.64 9.86
CA VAL A 11 -20.16 19.35 8.68
C VAL A 11 -19.07 19.74 7.70
N GLY A 12 -17.80 19.68 8.10
CA GLY A 12 -16.64 19.96 7.26
C GLY A 12 -15.44 20.45 8.04
N ILE A 13 -14.37 20.71 7.32
CA ILE A 13 -13.10 21.25 7.82
C ILE A 13 -12.75 22.52 7.04
N SER A 14 -12.14 23.49 7.70
CA SER A 14 -11.71 24.75 7.10
C SER A 14 -10.20 24.92 7.20
N ARG A 15 -9.61 25.59 6.23
CA ARG A 15 -8.18 25.90 6.14
C ARG A 15 -7.27 24.68 6.25
N ALA A 16 -7.64 23.57 5.58
CA ALA A 16 -6.78 22.41 5.45
C ALA A 16 -5.63 22.69 4.46
N ARG A 17 -4.38 22.31 4.78
CA ARG A 17 -3.28 22.30 3.83
C ARG A 17 -3.25 20.95 3.12
N LEU A 18 -3.79 20.90 1.91
CA LEU A 18 -3.80 19.68 1.08
C LEU A 18 -2.52 19.58 0.24
N PRO A 19 -2.04 18.37 -0.11
CA PRO A 19 -0.88 18.20 -0.98
C PRO A 19 -1.20 18.65 -2.41
N ALA A 20 -0.19 19.19 -3.10
CA ALA A 20 -0.38 19.79 -4.42
C ALA A 20 -0.95 18.78 -5.44
N TRP A 21 -0.50 17.52 -5.42
CA TRP A 21 -0.95 16.49 -6.34
C TRP A 21 -2.45 16.15 -6.24
N ALA A 22 -3.08 16.42 -5.09
CA ALA A 22 -4.49 16.08 -4.84
C ALA A 22 -5.45 17.25 -5.07
N LEU A 23 -4.94 18.41 -5.46
CA LEU A 23 -5.73 19.60 -5.78
C LEU A 23 -6.18 19.57 -7.25
N PRO A 24 -7.36 20.12 -7.57
CA PRO A 24 -7.79 20.29 -8.94
C PRO A 24 -6.84 21.19 -9.75
N ASP A 25 -6.80 20.97 -11.06
CA ASP A 25 -6.07 21.83 -11.99
C ASP A 25 -6.52 23.29 -11.84
N GLY A 26 -5.55 24.20 -11.88
CA GLY A 26 -5.81 25.63 -11.72
C GLY A 26 -6.15 26.07 -10.29
N TRP A 27 -5.87 25.24 -9.27
CA TRP A 27 -6.04 25.66 -7.88
C TRP A 27 -5.24 26.93 -7.59
N PRO A 28 -5.85 27.95 -6.95
CA PRO A 28 -5.16 29.22 -6.67
C PRO A 28 -3.93 29.04 -5.80
N THR A 29 -2.89 29.82 -6.09
CA THR A 29 -1.64 29.85 -5.33
C THR A 29 -1.42 31.22 -4.70
N ARG A 30 -0.66 31.23 -3.62
CA ARG A 30 -0.16 32.46 -2.98
C ARG A 30 1.01 33.05 -3.78
N ALA A 31 1.42 34.25 -3.45
CA ALA A 31 2.54 34.94 -4.07
C ALA A 31 3.88 34.15 -3.98
N ASN A 32 4.03 33.28 -2.98
CA ASN A 32 5.20 32.43 -2.80
C ASN A 32 5.11 31.09 -3.56
N GLY A 33 4.06 30.89 -4.37
CA GLY A 33 3.82 29.67 -5.13
C GLY A 33 3.12 28.54 -4.36
N GLU A 34 2.90 28.68 -3.07
CA GLU A 34 2.16 27.66 -2.29
C GLU A 34 0.66 27.69 -2.62
N PRO A 35 -0.01 26.53 -2.69
CA PRO A 35 -1.44 26.50 -2.90
C PRO A 35 -2.19 27.15 -1.76
N LEU A 36 -3.33 27.81 -2.05
CA LEU A 36 -4.26 28.25 -1.02
C LEU A 36 -4.73 27.06 -0.18
N LEU A 37 -5.08 27.33 1.08
CA LEU A 37 -5.71 26.36 1.95
C LEU A 37 -7.08 25.97 1.37
N ALA A 38 -7.64 24.88 1.86
CA ALA A 38 -8.89 24.33 1.38
C ALA A 38 -9.94 24.24 2.50
N ASP A 39 -11.17 24.56 2.14
CA ASP A 39 -12.35 24.14 2.88
C ASP A 39 -12.95 22.91 2.23
N LEU A 40 -13.30 21.91 3.03
CA LEU A 40 -14.06 20.74 2.61
C LEU A 40 -15.37 20.71 3.41
N ALA A 41 -16.50 20.86 2.72
CA ALA A 41 -17.82 20.63 3.31
C ALA A 41 -18.18 19.15 3.21
N PHE A 42 -18.79 18.59 4.26
CA PHE A 42 -19.19 17.20 4.31
C PHE A 42 -20.72 17.08 4.38
N ARG A 43 -21.24 16.09 3.68
CA ARG A 43 -22.65 15.68 3.75
C ARG A 43 -22.75 14.16 3.58
N ASP A 44 -23.46 13.50 4.47
CA ASP A 44 -23.70 12.04 4.45
C ASP A 44 -22.41 11.21 4.30
N GLY A 45 -21.35 11.64 5.01
CA GLY A 45 -20.05 10.97 4.97
C GLY A 45 -19.24 11.16 3.69
N ARG A 46 -19.66 12.09 2.81
CA ARG A 46 -19.01 12.43 1.54
C ARG A 46 -18.63 13.89 1.47
N ILE A 47 -17.67 14.22 0.62
CA ILE A 47 -17.30 15.59 0.29
C ILE A 47 -18.43 16.22 -0.55
N ALA A 48 -19.03 17.28 -0.05
CA ALA A 48 -20.07 18.03 -0.71
C ALA A 48 -19.54 19.23 -1.49
N ALA A 49 -18.42 19.81 -1.02
CA ALA A 49 -17.73 20.91 -1.70
C ALA A 49 -16.26 20.93 -1.32
N LEU A 50 -15.42 21.41 -2.26
CA LEU A 50 -14.01 21.76 -2.06
C LEU A 50 -13.80 23.17 -2.57
N THR A 51 -13.35 24.10 -1.70
CA THR A 51 -13.19 25.51 -2.08
C THR A 51 -11.87 26.08 -1.53
N PRO A 52 -11.15 26.93 -2.32
CA PRO A 52 -9.95 27.59 -1.83
C PRO A 52 -10.30 28.67 -0.80
N THR A 53 -9.48 28.78 0.25
CA THR A 53 -9.67 29.77 1.31
C THR A 53 -8.34 30.15 1.98
N ASP A 54 -8.29 31.35 2.58
CA ASP A 54 -7.25 31.75 3.52
C ASP A 54 -7.85 32.17 4.87
N GLN A 55 -9.19 32.22 4.98
CA GLN A 55 -9.90 32.62 6.18
C GLN A 55 -10.73 31.46 6.73
N PRO A 56 -10.91 31.39 8.06
CA PRO A 56 -11.73 30.35 8.65
C PRO A 56 -13.21 30.58 8.26
N THR A 57 -13.85 29.48 7.80
CA THR A 57 -15.26 29.48 7.42
C THR A 57 -16.14 29.16 8.64
N PRO A 58 -17.09 30.03 9.02
CA PRO A 58 -17.97 29.77 10.15
C PRO A 58 -18.73 28.46 10.00
N GLY A 59 -18.78 27.68 11.09
CA GLY A 59 -19.48 26.39 11.13
C GLY A 59 -18.65 25.20 10.67
N LEU A 60 -17.50 25.40 10.03
CA LEU A 60 -16.53 24.35 9.73
C LEU A 60 -15.47 24.25 10.84
N TRP A 61 -14.91 23.08 11.02
CA TRP A 61 -13.80 22.87 11.95
C TRP A 61 -12.50 23.46 11.39
N ASP A 62 -12.02 24.52 12.00
CA ASP A 62 -10.81 25.22 11.56
C ASP A 62 -9.54 24.47 11.92
N LEU A 63 -8.79 24.06 10.90
CA LEU A 63 -7.52 23.33 11.00
C LEU A 63 -6.29 24.26 11.06
N ALA A 64 -6.48 25.57 10.88
CA ALA A 64 -5.42 26.60 10.94
C ALA A 64 -4.19 26.28 10.05
N GLY A 65 -4.38 25.65 8.91
CA GLY A 65 -3.33 25.27 7.97
C GLY A 65 -2.63 23.92 8.27
N ALA A 66 -3.20 23.10 9.14
CA ALA A 66 -2.64 21.77 9.40
C ALA A 66 -2.55 20.93 8.11
N LEU A 67 -1.43 20.20 7.96
CA LEU A 67 -1.24 19.26 6.87
C LEU A 67 -2.35 18.22 6.90
N THR A 68 -2.96 17.97 5.75
CA THR A 68 -4.12 17.10 5.65
C THR A 68 -4.01 16.23 4.40
N LEU A 69 -3.99 14.91 4.57
CA LEU A 69 -4.00 13.92 3.50
C LEU A 69 -5.40 13.32 3.34
N PRO A 70 -5.73 12.75 2.17
CA PRO A 70 -6.85 11.84 2.06
C PRO A 70 -6.62 10.60 2.90
N GLY A 71 -7.63 9.75 3.06
CA GLY A 71 -7.47 8.45 3.69
C GLY A 71 -6.30 7.67 3.09
N LEU A 72 -5.45 7.10 3.96
CA LEU A 72 -4.25 6.41 3.53
C LEU A 72 -4.57 5.05 2.89
N VAL A 73 -3.66 4.60 2.03
CA VAL A 73 -3.70 3.31 1.34
C VAL A 73 -2.53 2.46 1.83
N GLU A 74 -2.81 1.23 2.22
CA GLU A 74 -1.82 0.19 2.43
C GLU A 74 -1.94 -0.83 1.28
N PRO A 75 -1.10 -0.72 0.25
CA PRO A 75 -1.27 -1.48 -0.98
C PRO A 75 -0.78 -2.93 -0.87
N HIS A 76 0.01 -3.24 0.16
CA HIS A 76 0.65 -4.55 0.26
C HIS A 76 0.97 -4.92 1.71
N ALA A 77 0.20 -5.82 2.28
CA ALA A 77 0.39 -6.35 3.62
C ALA A 77 0.12 -7.85 3.69
N HIS A 78 0.52 -8.50 4.77
CA HIS A 78 0.33 -9.94 5.02
C HIS A 78 -0.36 -10.16 6.37
N LEU A 79 -1.71 -10.14 6.38
CA LEU A 79 -2.50 -10.30 7.60
C LEU A 79 -2.47 -11.73 8.16
N ASP A 80 -2.18 -12.72 7.32
CA ASP A 80 -2.12 -14.14 7.69
C ASP A 80 -0.90 -14.48 8.58
N LYS A 81 0.25 -13.85 8.32
CA LYS A 81 1.52 -14.14 9.02
C LYS A 81 1.99 -13.05 10.00
N THR A 82 1.31 -11.90 10.05
CA THR A 82 1.68 -10.77 10.93
C THR A 82 1.74 -11.14 12.42
N PHE A 83 2.56 -10.43 13.19
CA PHE A 83 2.74 -10.58 14.66
C PHE A 83 3.16 -11.99 15.12
N THR A 84 3.99 -12.67 14.32
CA THR A 84 4.52 -14.00 14.65
C THR A 84 5.99 -13.97 15.12
N ILE A 85 6.66 -12.81 15.09
CA ILE A 85 8.11 -12.66 15.32
C ILE A 85 8.60 -13.25 16.65
N GLU A 86 7.79 -13.25 17.70
CA GLU A 86 8.20 -13.80 18.99
C GLU A 86 8.45 -15.32 18.93
N ARG A 87 7.73 -16.02 18.04
CA ARG A 87 7.82 -17.48 17.86
C ARG A 87 8.44 -17.90 16.53
N CYS A 88 8.54 -16.98 15.55
CA CYS A 88 8.98 -17.25 14.19
C CYS A 88 10.19 -16.39 13.83
N ARG A 89 11.39 -16.87 14.14
CA ARG A 89 12.66 -16.19 13.85
C ARG A 89 13.51 -17.02 12.90
N PRO A 90 13.92 -16.47 11.75
CA PRO A 90 14.79 -17.19 10.83
C PRO A 90 16.17 -17.43 11.45
N ALA A 91 16.74 -18.61 11.17
CA ALA A 91 18.07 -18.97 11.64
C ALA A 91 19.20 -18.28 10.86
N GLN A 92 18.90 -17.78 9.65
CA GLN A 92 19.81 -17.06 8.77
C GLN A 92 19.09 -15.83 8.21
N ALA A 93 19.86 -14.84 7.76
CA ALA A 93 19.32 -13.64 7.14
C ALA A 93 18.90 -13.90 5.68
N GLY A 94 17.93 -13.13 5.19
CA GLY A 94 17.46 -13.12 3.81
C GLY A 94 16.12 -13.82 3.59
N LEU A 95 15.61 -13.71 2.36
CA LEU A 95 14.25 -14.11 1.97
C LEU A 95 13.97 -15.61 2.17
N LEU A 96 14.80 -16.48 1.60
CA LEU A 96 14.55 -17.93 1.65
C LEU A 96 14.60 -18.51 3.08
N PRO A 97 15.53 -18.11 3.98
CA PRO A 97 15.46 -18.46 5.39
C PRO A 97 14.19 -17.97 6.11
N ALA A 98 13.70 -16.77 5.77
CA ALA A 98 12.45 -16.25 6.33
C ALA A 98 11.24 -17.07 5.86
N ILE A 99 11.17 -17.44 4.58
CA ILE A 99 10.16 -18.35 4.04
C ILE A 99 10.18 -19.69 4.78
N HIS A 100 11.37 -20.27 5.00
CA HIS A 100 11.49 -21.53 5.73
C HIS A 100 10.98 -21.44 7.17
N ALA A 101 11.36 -20.38 7.90
CA ALA A 101 10.89 -20.16 9.26
C ALA A 101 9.37 -19.98 9.32
N MET A 102 8.79 -19.24 8.39
CA MET A 102 7.34 -19.06 8.27
C MET A 102 6.63 -20.40 7.99
N HIS A 103 7.16 -21.24 7.10
CA HIS A 103 6.61 -22.57 6.84
C HIS A 103 6.58 -23.46 8.09
N GLU A 104 7.60 -23.39 8.95
CA GLU A 104 7.62 -24.08 10.23
C GLU A 104 6.59 -23.53 11.23
N ASP A 105 6.37 -22.20 11.24
CA ASP A 105 5.40 -21.54 12.13
C ASP A 105 3.94 -21.85 11.76
N ARG A 106 3.64 -22.16 10.49
CA ARG A 106 2.28 -22.44 10.00
C ARG A 106 1.52 -23.49 10.82
N ARG A 107 2.19 -24.48 11.38
CA ARG A 107 1.58 -25.50 12.24
C ARG A 107 0.88 -24.91 13.48
N HIS A 108 1.18 -23.66 13.82
CA HIS A 108 0.58 -22.91 14.93
C HIS A 108 -0.55 -21.97 14.49
N TRP A 109 -0.85 -21.89 13.19
CA TRP A 109 -1.87 -20.99 12.64
C TRP A 109 -3.27 -21.60 12.77
N SER A 110 -3.83 -21.49 13.96
CA SER A 110 -5.25 -21.79 14.12
C SER A 110 -6.12 -20.63 13.63
N ARG A 111 -7.40 -20.89 13.34
CA ARG A 111 -8.37 -19.86 12.97
C ARG A 111 -8.43 -18.72 13.98
N ALA A 112 -8.46 -19.05 15.26
CA ALA A 112 -8.46 -18.06 16.34
C ALA A 112 -7.17 -17.24 16.41
N ASP A 113 -6.00 -17.85 16.15
CA ASP A 113 -4.71 -17.15 16.09
C ASP A 113 -4.69 -16.15 14.92
N ILE A 114 -5.11 -16.58 13.74
CA ILE A 114 -5.20 -15.73 12.54
C ILE A 114 -6.15 -14.55 12.80
N GLN A 115 -7.37 -14.81 13.26
CA GLN A 115 -8.37 -13.77 13.55
C GLN A 115 -7.83 -12.73 14.54
N ARG A 116 -7.23 -13.16 15.64
CA ARG A 116 -6.68 -12.26 16.67
C ARG A 116 -5.59 -11.36 16.09
N ARG A 117 -4.62 -11.92 15.34
CA ARG A 117 -3.50 -11.18 14.76
C ARG A 117 -3.96 -10.21 13.68
N ALA A 118 -4.76 -10.67 12.75
CA ALA A 118 -5.27 -9.88 11.65
C ALA A 118 -6.23 -8.77 12.12
N SER A 119 -7.12 -9.02 13.09
CA SER A 119 -7.96 -7.96 13.69
C SER A 119 -7.12 -6.88 14.38
N THR A 120 -6.03 -7.27 15.07
CA THR A 120 -5.11 -6.31 15.68
C THR A 120 -4.42 -5.44 14.61
N ALA A 121 -4.02 -6.03 13.48
CA ALA A 121 -3.44 -5.32 12.35
C ALA A 121 -4.41 -4.30 11.74
N LEU A 122 -5.66 -4.72 11.47
CA LEU A 122 -6.69 -3.83 10.94
C LEU A 122 -7.00 -2.67 11.89
N ALA A 123 -7.11 -2.94 13.20
CA ALA A 123 -7.33 -1.88 14.18
C ALA A 123 -6.18 -0.86 14.22
N ARG A 124 -4.92 -1.31 14.10
CA ARG A 124 -3.76 -0.41 14.00
C ARG A 124 -3.77 0.39 12.71
N ALA A 125 -4.02 -0.25 11.57
CA ALA A 125 -4.14 0.42 10.27
C ALA A 125 -5.23 1.50 10.29
N ALA A 126 -6.43 1.20 10.81
CA ALA A 126 -7.52 2.17 10.95
C ALA A 126 -7.13 3.35 11.85
N ALA A 127 -6.47 3.08 12.99
CA ALA A 127 -6.00 4.12 13.91
C ALA A 127 -4.91 5.02 13.28
N ASN A 128 -4.18 4.51 12.30
CA ASN A 128 -3.19 5.25 11.52
C ASN A 128 -3.79 5.99 10.31
N GLY A 129 -5.08 5.80 10.02
CA GLY A 129 -5.78 6.51 8.95
C GLY A 129 -5.87 5.74 7.64
N VAL A 130 -5.54 4.45 7.63
CA VAL A 130 -5.71 3.58 6.47
C VAL A 130 -7.20 3.38 6.21
N THR A 131 -7.64 3.61 4.98
CA THR A 131 -9.02 3.43 4.52
C THR A 131 -9.14 2.33 3.47
N HIS A 132 -8.03 1.92 2.88
CA HIS A 132 -7.93 0.83 1.91
C HIS A 132 -6.69 0.00 2.20
N LEU A 133 -6.86 -1.30 2.37
CA LEU A 133 -5.77 -2.24 2.63
C LEU A 133 -5.91 -3.46 1.73
N ARG A 134 -4.80 -3.84 1.07
CA ARG A 134 -4.68 -5.07 0.29
C ARG A 134 -3.81 -6.07 1.04
N SER A 135 -4.37 -7.24 1.37
CA SER A 135 -3.65 -8.30 2.07
C SER A 135 -3.36 -9.47 1.14
N HIS A 136 -2.10 -9.79 1.00
CA HIS A 136 -1.65 -11.03 0.37
C HIS A 136 -1.79 -12.17 1.38
N VAL A 137 -2.39 -13.27 0.95
CA VAL A 137 -2.63 -14.47 1.76
C VAL A 137 -1.92 -15.64 1.11
N ASP A 138 -0.99 -16.25 1.81
CA ASP A 138 -0.19 -17.36 1.27
C ASP A 138 -1.02 -18.62 1.02
N TRP A 139 -1.03 -19.07 -0.21
CA TRP A 139 -1.55 -20.39 -0.61
C TRP A 139 -0.39 -21.34 -0.89
N PHE A 140 -0.35 -22.45 -0.20
CA PHE A 140 0.76 -23.42 -0.34
C PHE A 140 0.39 -24.60 -1.22
N THR A 141 -0.87 -24.74 -1.55
CA THR A 141 -1.47 -25.75 -2.41
C THR A 141 -2.49 -25.07 -3.33
N ALA A 142 -3.08 -25.81 -4.24
CA ALA A 142 -4.17 -25.31 -5.08
C ALA A 142 -5.47 -25.03 -4.30
N ASP A 143 -5.59 -25.54 -3.06
CA ASP A 143 -6.76 -25.34 -2.22
C ASP A 143 -6.60 -24.07 -1.35
N ALA A 144 -7.70 -23.32 -1.20
CA ALA A 144 -7.74 -22.12 -0.37
C ALA A 144 -7.47 -22.47 1.10
N PRO A 145 -6.48 -21.80 1.76
CA PRO A 145 -6.16 -22.05 3.16
C PRO A 145 -7.23 -21.47 4.11
N ASP A 146 -7.24 -21.95 5.37
CA ASP A 146 -8.10 -21.40 6.41
C ASP A 146 -7.93 -19.85 6.55
N ALA A 147 -6.71 -19.32 6.41
CA ALA A 147 -6.43 -17.90 6.48
C ALA A 147 -7.24 -17.09 5.45
N TRP A 148 -7.41 -17.61 4.23
CA TRP A 148 -8.21 -16.98 3.17
C TRP A 148 -9.66 -16.72 3.61
N GLN A 149 -10.26 -17.70 4.28
CA GLN A 149 -11.63 -17.61 4.76
C GLN A 149 -11.75 -16.77 6.04
N GLU A 150 -10.80 -16.92 6.97
CA GLU A 150 -10.85 -16.20 8.24
C GLU A 150 -10.65 -14.69 8.05
N ILE A 151 -9.74 -14.26 7.17
CA ILE A 151 -9.54 -12.84 6.83
C ILE A 151 -10.80 -12.25 6.16
N ALA A 152 -11.53 -13.04 5.35
CA ALA A 152 -12.79 -12.58 4.75
C ALA A 152 -13.89 -12.25 5.77
N ARG A 153 -13.83 -12.84 6.96
CA ARG A 153 -14.86 -12.70 8.00
C ARG A 153 -14.56 -11.62 9.03
N LEU A 154 -13.41 -10.97 8.93
CA LEU A 154 -12.99 -9.96 9.90
C LEU A 154 -13.88 -8.72 9.84
N ASP A 155 -14.12 -8.10 11.00
CA ASP A 155 -14.57 -6.72 11.05
C ASP A 155 -13.43 -5.82 10.56
N THR A 156 -13.67 -5.13 9.45
CA THR A 156 -12.66 -4.29 8.80
C THR A 156 -12.51 -2.90 9.41
N VAL A 157 -13.27 -2.60 10.48
CA VAL A 157 -13.24 -1.31 11.20
C VAL A 157 -13.30 -0.08 10.27
N GLY A 158 -14.03 -0.18 9.17
CA GLY A 158 -14.19 0.88 8.18
C GLY A 158 -13.10 0.95 7.10
N ILE A 159 -12.23 -0.04 7.01
CA ILE A 159 -11.25 -0.21 5.93
C ILE A 159 -11.90 -0.99 4.78
N THR A 160 -11.68 -0.57 3.54
CA THR A 160 -11.90 -1.42 2.37
C THR A 160 -10.78 -2.46 2.33
N LEU A 161 -11.11 -3.73 2.59
CA LEU A 161 -10.15 -4.83 2.58
C LEU A 161 -10.22 -5.61 1.27
N GLU A 162 -9.09 -5.70 0.55
CA GLU A 162 -8.88 -6.59 -0.58
C GLU A 162 -8.01 -7.77 -0.17
N ARG A 163 -8.19 -8.93 -0.82
CA ARG A 163 -7.40 -10.14 -0.59
C ARG A 163 -6.79 -10.62 -1.89
N VAL A 164 -5.50 -10.87 -1.87
CA VAL A 164 -4.74 -11.47 -2.96
C VAL A 164 -4.40 -12.90 -2.60
N ALA A 165 -4.76 -13.86 -3.43
CA ALA A 165 -4.32 -15.23 -3.29
C ALA A 165 -2.86 -15.34 -3.75
N LEU A 166 -1.91 -15.30 -2.83
CA LEU A 166 -0.48 -15.38 -3.14
C LEU A 166 -0.06 -16.83 -3.33
N ILE A 167 0.18 -17.22 -4.57
CA ILE A 167 0.36 -18.61 -4.99
C ILE A 167 1.76 -18.81 -5.57
N PRO A 168 2.52 -19.85 -5.17
CA PRO A 168 3.78 -20.19 -5.81
C PRO A 168 3.60 -20.47 -7.30
N LEU A 169 4.41 -19.84 -8.15
CA LEU A 169 4.31 -19.92 -9.61
C LEU A 169 4.19 -21.36 -10.15
N PRO A 170 4.92 -22.39 -9.64
CA PRO A 170 4.79 -23.75 -10.14
C PRO A 170 3.39 -24.37 -10.05
N LEU A 171 2.50 -23.86 -9.22
CA LEU A 171 1.11 -24.34 -9.14
C LEU A 171 0.27 -23.95 -10.36
N PHE A 172 0.76 -23.05 -11.20
CA PHE A 172 0.12 -22.67 -12.47
C PHE A 172 0.63 -23.44 -13.70
N ARG A 173 1.53 -24.43 -13.56
CA ARG A 173 2.07 -25.19 -14.69
C ARG A 173 1.00 -25.89 -15.51
N GLU A 174 0.01 -26.46 -14.84
CA GLU A 174 -1.10 -27.15 -15.48
C GLU A 174 -2.28 -26.19 -15.63
N LEU A 175 -2.68 -25.88 -16.87
CA LEU A 175 -3.76 -24.93 -17.14
C LEU A 175 -5.06 -25.24 -16.41
N ALA A 176 -5.43 -26.53 -16.34
CA ALA A 176 -6.64 -26.96 -15.63
C ALA A 176 -6.59 -26.64 -14.13
N GLN A 177 -5.41 -26.75 -13.50
CA GLN A 177 -5.19 -26.36 -12.11
C GLN A 177 -5.21 -24.83 -11.95
N ALA A 178 -4.54 -24.09 -12.84
CA ALA A 178 -4.55 -22.64 -12.86
C ALA A 178 -5.98 -22.08 -12.95
N GLU A 179 -6.80 -22.62 -13.84
CA GLU A 179 -8.22 -22.26 -13.97
C GLU A 179 -9.05 -22.64 -12.73
N ALA A 180 -8.78 -23.77 -12.09
CA ALA A 180 -9.48 -24.17 -10.86
C ALA A 180 -9.16 -23.22 -9.70
N ILE A 181 -7.90 -22.79 -9.57
CA ILE A 181 -7.45 -21.79 -8.61
C ILE A 181 -8.14 -20.45 -8.88
N ALA A 182 -8.05 -19.91 -10.12
CA ALA A 182 -8.64 -18.63 -10.49
C ALA A 182 -10.16 -18.62 -10.24
N ARG A 183 -10.85 -19.69 -10.59
CA ARG A 183 -12.28 -19.88 -10.30
C ARG A 183 -12.58 -19.82 -8.81
N THR A 184 -11.74 -20.44 -7.97
CA THR A 184 -11.91 -20.41 -6.51
C THR A 184 -11.77 -18.98 -5.97
N VAL A 185 -10.78 -18.24 -6.47
CA VAL A 185 -10.57 -16.84 -6.10
C VAL A 185 -11.75 -15.97 -6.54
N ALA A 186 -12.20 -16.07 -7.81
CA ALA A 186 -13.33 -15.32 -8.34
C ALA A 186 -14.63 -15.55 -7.55
N ASN A 187 -14.86 -16.80 -7.11
CA ASN A 187 -16.04 -17.15 -6.31
C ASN A 187 -15.91 -16.77 -4.82
N SER A 188 -14.79 -16.19 -4.38
CA SER A 188 -14.56 -15.81 -2.98
C SER A 188 -15.02 -14.39 -2.63
N GLY A 189 -15.52 -13.62 -3.60
CA GLY A 189 -16.07 -12.26 -3.43
C GLY A 189 -15.47 -11.23 -4.37
N GLU A 190 -16.09 -10.06 -4.44
CA GLU A 190 -15.77 -9.00 -5.41
C GLU A 190 -14.39 -8.32 -5.20
N ARG A 191 -13.76 -8.50 -4.05
CA ARG A 191 -12.47 -7.87 -3.70
C ARG A 191 -11.38 -8.90 -3.53
N CYS A 192 -11.37 -9.87 -4.43
CA CYS A 192 -10.38 -10.93 -4.46
C CYS A 192 -9.59 -10.85 -5.75
N LEU A 193 -8.27 -10.89 -5.65
CA LEU A 193 -7.33 -10.81 -6.75
C LEU A 193 -6.53 -12.12 -6.82
N LEU A 194 -6.07 -12.44 -8.01
CA LEU A 194 -5.12 -13.52 -8.20
C LEU A 194 -3.69 -12.98 -8.06
N GLY A 195 -2.84 -13.68 -7.35
CA GLY A 195 -1.44 -13.33 -7.15
C GLY A 195 -0.51 -14.48 -7.44
N GLY A 196 0.75 -14.14 -7.67
CA GLY A 196 1.82 -15.10 -7.90
C GLY A 196 3.09 -14.71 -7.17
N PHE A 197 3.81 -15.68 -6.60
CA PHE A 197 5.18 -15.50 -6.15
C PHE A 197 6.13 -15.93 -7.27
N ILE A 198 6.77 -14.97 -7.92
CA ILE A 198 7.65 -15.11 -9.09
C ILE A 198 9.09 -14.74 -8.70
N HIS A 199 9.97 -15.71 -8.66
CA HIS A 199 11.36 -15.59 -8.25
C HIS A 199 12.23 -16.49 -9.15
N SER A 200 13.52 -16.20 -9.32
CA SER A 200 14.42 -17.00 -10.17
C SER A 200 14.44 -18.48 -9.77
N SER A 201 14.28 -18.78 -8.48
CA SER A 201 14.27 -20.17 -7.98
C SER A 201 13.05 -20.98 -8.38
N ASN A 202 11.95 -20.34 -8.83
CA ASN A 202 10.72 -21.00 -9.22
C ASN A 202 10.19 -20.58 -10.61
N TRP A 203 11.02 -19.88 -11.38
CA TRP A 203 10.65 -19.35 -12.67
C TRP A 203 10.18 -20.41 -13.66
N ASP A 204 9.05 -20.13 -14.31
CA ASP A 204 8.45 -20.97 -15.34
C ASP A 204 7.55 -20.12 -16.25
N ALA A 205 7.98 -19.89 -17.49
CA ALA A 205 7.27 -19.03 -18.44
C ALA A 205 5.89 -19.56 -18.80
N ALA A 206 5.70 -20.87 -18.90
CA ALA A 206 4.40 -21.47 -19.20
C ALA A 206 3.44 -21.32 -18.02
N ALA A 207 3.93 -21.46 -16.79
CA ALA A 207 3.15 -21.18 -15.58
C ALA A 207 2.72 -19.72 -15.50
N MET A 208 3.62 -18.77 -15.87
CA MET A 208 3.31 -17.35 -15.92
C MET A 208 2.21 -17.04 -16.94
N GLU A 209 2.28 -17.65 -18.14
CA GLU A 209 1.25 -17.50 -19.16
C GLU A 209 -0.10 -18.06 -18.68
N ASN A 210 -0.12 -19.24 -18.08
CA ASN A 210 -1.33 -19.84 -17.52
C ASN A 210 -1.94 -18.99 -16.39
N LEU A 211 -1.11 -18.36 -15.54
CA LEU A 211 -1.56 -17.41 -14.52
C LEU A 211 -2.32 -16.23 -15.15
N LEU A 212 -1.73 -15.56 -16.16
CA LEU A 212 -2.36 -14.43 -16.83
C LEU A 212 -3.62 -14.85 -17.56
N CYS A 213 -3.57 -15.95 -18.33
CA CYS A 213 -4.73 -16.47 -19.07
C CYS A 213 -5.90 -16.84 -18.15
N SER A 214 -5.59 -17.47 -17.00
CA SER A 214 -6.63 -17.85 -16.04
C SER A 214 -7.23 -16.63 -15.35
N ALA A 215 -6.43 -15.63 -14.98
CA ALA A 215 -6.91 -14.37 -14.41
C ALA A 215 -7.84 -13.64 -15.40
N ALA A 216 -7.41 -13.48 -16.65
CA ALA A 216 -8.22 -12.85 -17.70
C ALA A 216 -9.55 -13.59 -17.94
N ARG A 217 -9.53 -14.91 -17.93
CA ARG A 217 -10.74 -15.74 -18.14
C ARG A 217 -11.77 -15.59 -17.02
N TRP A 218 -11.31 -15.35 -15.78
CA TRP A 218 -12.16 -15.25 -14.61
C TRP A 218 -12.38 -13.79 -14.15
N ASP A 219 -12.03 -12.81 -15.00
CA ASP A 219 -12.18 -11.37 -14.73
C ASP A 219 -11.55 -10.94 -13.40
N LEU A 220 -10.34 -11.43 -13.16
CA LEU A 220 -9.55 -11.13 -11.97
C LEU A 220 -8.42 -10.17 -12.30
N ASP A 221 -8.26 -9.15 -11.47
CA ASP A 221 -7.04 -8.35 -11.43
C ASP A 221 -5.88 -9.17 -10.84
N LEU A 222 -4.66 -8.73 -11.14
CA LEU A 222 -3.43 -9.39 -10.68
C LEU A 222 -2.66 -8.51 -9.70
N ASP A 223 -2.07 -9.16 -8.68
CA ASP A 223 -1.07 -8.55 -7.82
C ASP A 223 0.07 -9.54 -7.54
N LEU A 224 1.25 -9.24 -8.08
CA LEU A 224 2.36 -10.17 -8.22
C LEU A 224 3.52 -9.80 -7.30
N HIS A 225 4.01 -10.75 -6.48
CA HIS A 225 5.37 -10.69 -5.93
C HIS A 225 6.32 -11.11 -7.03
N ILE A 226 7.12 -10.19 -7.54
CA ILE A 226 7.92 -10.43 -8.74
C ILE A 226 9.34 -9.89 -8.59
N ASP A 227 10.32 -10.73 -8.90
CA ASP A 227 11.74 -10.38 -8.90
C ASP A 227 12.22 -9.80 -7.55
N GLU A 228 11.78 -10.42 -6.43
CA GLU A 228 12.19 -10.07 -5.06
C GLU A 228 13.57 -10.62 -4.73
N GLU A 229 14.56 -10.21 -5.51
CA GLU A 229 15.93 -10.70 -5.39
C GLU A 229 16.94 -9.71 -5.99
N LEU A 230 18.19 -9.83 -5.60
CA LEU A 230 19.30 -9.13 -6.23
C LEU A 230 19.92 -10.00 -7.33
N SER A 231 19.24 -10.08 -8.45
CA SER A 231 19.73 -10.71 -9.67
C SER A 231 20.01 -9.63 -10.71
N GLU A 232 21.10 -9.78 -11.49
CA GLU A 232 21.37 -8.88 -12.61
C GLU A 232 20.34 -9.02 -13.76
N VAL A 233 19.45 -10.02 -13.67
CA VAL A 233 18.40 -10.27 -14.65
C VAL A 233 17.06 -10.24 -13.94
N SER A 234 16.26 -9.21 -14.21
CA SER A 234 14.86 -9.14 -13.84
C SER A 234 14.03 -10.00 -14.79
N GLN A 235 13.94 -11.30 -14.50
CA GLN A 235 13.37 -12.27 -15.42
C GLN A 235 11.86 -12.18 -15.53
N GLY A 236 11.19 -11.98 -14.39
CA GLY A 236 9.73 -11.89 -14.32
C GLY A 236 9.19 -10.64 -14.97
N LEU A 237 9.71 -9.45 -14.59
CA LEU A 237 9.27 -8.17 -15.16
C LEU A 237 9.63 -8.03 -16.63
N THR A 238 10.79 -8.54 -17.08
CA THR A 238 11.16 -8.55 -18.49
C THR A 238 10.16 -9.38 -19.30
N TRP A 239 9.87 -10.58 -18.85
CA TRP A 239 8.90 -11.46 -19.51
C TRP A 239 7.51 -10.84 -19.54
N LEU A 240 7.05 -10.26 -18.40
CA LEU A 240 5.74 -9.62 -18.30
C LEU A 240 5.61 -8.44 -19.28
N ALA A 241 6.60 -7.55 -19.31
CA ALA A 241 6.61 -6.41 -20.22
C ALA A 241 6.55 -6.83 -21.70
N ASP A 242 7.34 -7.83 -22.09
CA ASP A 242 7.33 -8.39 -23.44
C ASP A 242 6.01 -9.10 -23.77
N HIS A 243 5.43 -9.82 -22.80
CA HIS A 243 4.14 -10.50 -22.98
C HIS A 243 3.01 -9.50 -23.19
N LEU A 244 2.89 -8.47 -22.32
CA LEU A 244 1.85 -7.45 -22.40
C LEU A 244 1.90 -6.66 -23.70
N SER A 245 3.09 -6.44 -24.28
CA SER A 245 3.25 -5.76 -25.56
C SER A 245 2.64 -6.55 -26.73
N ARG A 246 2.51 -7.87 -26.59
CA ARG A 246 1.91 -8.75 -27.62
C ARG A 246 0.49 -9.17 -27.27
N HIS A 247 0.19 -9.28 -25.98
CA HIS A 247 -1.08 -9.77 -25.43
C HIS A 247 -1.53 -8.86 -24.29
N PRO A 248 -2.23 -7.74 -24.58
CA PRO A 248 -2.72 -6.84 -23.52
C PRO A 248 -3.60 -7.58 -22.52
N PHE A 249 -3.38 -7.32 -21.23
CA PHE A 249 -4.22 -7.87 -20.18
C PHE A 249 -5.48 -7.02 -19.97
N PRO A 250 -6.67 -7.61 -19.83
CA PRO A 250 -7.93 -6.84 -19.76
C PRO A 250 -8.17 -6.16 -18.41
N GLY A 251 -7.55 -6.68 -17.32
CA GLY A 251 -7.67 -6.16 -15.96
C GLY A 251 -6.51 -5.27 -15.55
N HIS A 252 -6.43 -4.95 -14.25
CA HIS A 252 -5.34 -4.20 -13.67
C HIS A 252 -4.24 -5.14 -13.15
N ILE A 253 -2.97 -4.73 -13.27
CA ILE A 253 -1.81 -5.47 -12.76
C ILE A 253 -1.02 -4.59 -11.81
N CYS A 254 -0.82 -5.07 -10.57
CA CYS A 254 0.18 -4.55 -9.66
C CYS A 254 1.36 -5.53 -9.61
N CYS A 255 2.57 -4.97 -9.56
CA CYS A 255 3.82 -5.72 -9.38
C CYS A 255 4.55 -5.18 -8.16
N SER A 256 4.79 -6.05 -7.19
CA SER A 256 5.45 -5.72 -5.94
C SER A 256 6.93 -6.14 -5.97
N HIS A 257 7.78 -5.44 -5.21
CA HIS A 257 9.22 -5.62 -5.10
C HIS A 257 10.00 -5.15 -6.34
N GLY A 258 10.15 -5.96 -7.38
CA GLY A 258 10.94 -5.61 -8.57
C GLY A 258 12.39 -5.25 -8.27
N CYS A 259 12.99 -5.86 -7.23
CA CYS A 259 14.33 -5.52 -6.74
C CYS A 259 15.42 -5.86 -7.73
N ALA A 260 15.22 -6.86 -8.58
CA ALA A 260 16.20 -7.28 -9.57
C ALA A 260 16.47 -6.19 -10.61
N LEU A 261 15.50 -5.33 -10.94
CA LEU A 261 15.76 -4.19 -11.84
C LEU A 261 16.84 -3.25 -11.28
N ALA A 262 16.88 -3.06 -9.95
CA ALA A 262 17.86 -2.20 -9.30
C ALA A 262 19.27 -2.83 -9.22
N ALA A 263 19.39 -4.12 -9.45
CA ALA A 263 20.68 -4.82 -9.53
C ALA A 263 21.28 -4.81 -10.95
N GLY A 264 20.43 -4.59 -11.97
CA GLY A 264 20.83 -4.47 -13.38
C GLY A 264 21.31 -3.05 -13.75
N SER A 265 21.46 -2.80 -15.07
CA SER A 265 21.81 -1.47 -15.59
C SER A 265 20.58 -0.65 -15.97
N ASP A 266 20.74 0.68 -16.02
CA ASP A 266 19.68 1.61 -16.47
C ASP A 266 19.23 1.32 -17.90
N GLU A 267 20.16 0.89 -18.78
CA GLU A 267 19.86 0.52 -20.17
C GLU A 267 18.93 -0.70 -20.26
N GLN A 268 19.04 -1.61 -19.29
CA GLN A 268 18.16 -2.78 -19.20
C GLN A 268 16.80 -2.41 -18.56
N ALA A 269 16.81 -1.62 -17.51
CA ALA A 269 15.61 -1.26 -16.77
C ALA A 269 14.67 -0.30 -17.54
N ALA A 270 15.23 0.70 -18.22
CA ALA A 270 14.45 1.75 -18.87
C ALA A 270 13.44 1.26 -19.92
N PRO A 271 13.75 0.31 -20.83
CA PRO A 271 12.75 -0.21 -21.77
C PRO A 271 11.64 -0.99 -21.06
N ILE A 272 11.95 -1.77 -20.01
CA ILE A 272 10.99 -2.51 -19.24
C ILE A 272 9.99 -1.55 -18.57
N LEU A 273 10.48 -0.53 -17.87
CA LEU A 273 9.65 0.47 -17.21
C LEU A 273 8.74 1.21 -18.17
N ARG A 274 9.22 1.58 -19.37
CA ARG A 274 8.36 2.21 -20.40
C ARG A 274 7.25 1.27 -20.88
N GLN A 275 7.53 -0.02 -21.05
CA GLN A 275 6.51 -0.99 -21.43
C GLN A 275 5.48 -1.17 -20.32
N LEU A 276 5.90 -1.31 -19.06
CA LEU A 276 5.00 -1.40 -17.92
C LEU A 276 4.08 -0.17 -17.82
N ALA A 277 4.64 1.04 -18.03
CA ALA A 277 3.86 2.28 -18.07
C ALA A 277 2.82 2.29 -19.21
N ALA A 278 3.22 1.85 -20.41
CA ALA A 278 2.34 1.79 -21.58
C ALA A 278 1.14 0.85 -21.38
N HIS A 279 1.27 -0.14 -20.51
CA HIS A 279 0.22 -1.11 -20.20
C HIS A 279 -0.47 -0.83 -18.85
N GLY A 280 -0.24 0.33 -18.21
CA GLY A 280 -0.92 0.73 -16.99
C GLY A 280 -0.58 -0.14 -15.76
N VAL A 281 0.57 -0.82 -15.76
CA VAL A 281 1.04 -1.59 -14.61
C VAL A 281 1.43 -0.65 -13.48
N THR A 282 1.03 -0.99 -12.25
CA THR A 282 1.47 -0.29 -11.05
C THR A 282 2.62 -1.03 -10.38
N LEU A 283 3.68 -0.33 -9.97
CA LEU A 283 4.76 -0.87 -9.16
C LEU A 283 4.56 -0.52 -7.68
N ILE A 284 4.67 -1.50 -6.80
CA ILE A 284 4.59 -1.33 -5.36
C ILE A 284 5.97 -1.59 -4.75
N ALA A 285 6.59 -0.55 -4.21
CA ALA A 285 7.86 -0.68 -3.51
C ALA A 285 7.62 -0.96 -2.02
N LEU A 286 8.46 -1.81 -1.46
CA LEU A 286 8.35 -2.35 -0.11
C LEU A 286 9.65 -2.10 0.69
N PRO A 287 9.99 -0.81 0.92
CA PRO A 287 11.33 -0.45 1.37
C PRO A 287 11.69 -1.05 2.73
N MET A 288 10.74 -1.21 3.66
CA MET A 288 11.02 -1.74 4.99
C MET A 288 11.50 -3.19 4.91
N THR A 289 10.77 -4.05 4.21
CA THR A 289 11.11 -5.46 4.07
C THR A 289 12.34 -5.65 3.15
N ASN A 290 12.37 -4.96 2.01
CA ASN A 290 13.46 -5.14 1.05
C ASN A 290 14.83 -4.71 1.61
N LEU A 291 14.90 -3.59 2.36
CA LEU A 291 16.15 -3.16 3.01
C LEU A 291 16.64 -4.15 4.08
N LEU A 292 15.75 -4.96 4.65
CA LEU A 292 16.10 -5.99 5.64
C LEU A 292 16.50 -7.32 5.00
N LEU A 293 15.86 -7.69 3.89
CA LEU A 293 16.03 -9.01 3.27
C LEU A 293 17.11 -9.04 2.18
N GLN A 294 17.23 -7.93 1.39
CA GLN A 294 18.14 -7.91 0.27
C GLN A 294 19.59 -7.67 0.73
N ASP A 295 20.54 -8.39 0.14
CA ASP A 295 21.98 -8.39 0.54
C ASP A 295 22.19 -8.65 2.05
N ALA A 296 21.25 -9.32 2.70
CA ALA A 296 21.28 -9.55 4.13
C ALA A 296 22.24 -10.68 4.52
N THR A 297 23.12 -10.40 5.48
CA THR A 297 24.03 -11.38 6.09
C THR A 297 24.23 -11.01 7.55
N PHE A 298 24.04 -11.93 8.49
CA PHE A 298 24.24 -11.64 9.91
C PHE A 298 25.68 -11.17 10.17
N GLY A 299 25.79 -10.09 10.93
CA GLY A 299 27.08 -9.49 11.29
C GLY A 299 27.76 -8.66 10.20
N ARG A 300 27.09 -8.45 9.06
CA ARG A 300 27.58 -7.61 7.96
C ARG A 300 26.56 -6.53 7.57
N THR A 301 27.02 -5.30 7.36
CA THR A 301 26.19 -4.24 6.79
C THR A 301 25.97 -4.49 5.30
N PRO A 302 24.70 -4.41 4.79
CA PRO A 302 24.40 -4.55 3.38
C PRO A 302 25.20 -3.57 2.51
N ARG A 303 25.59 -3.98 1.31
CA ARG A 303 26.31 -3.15 0.32
C ARG A 303 25.36 -2.65 -0.77
N GLN A 304 24.27 -3.37 -1.01
CA GLN A 304 23.25 -3.01 -1.98
C GLN A 304 21.95 -2.68 -1.25
N ARG A 305 21.20 -1.71 -1.74
CA ARG A 305 19.93 -1.32 -1.10
C ARG A 305 18.81 -2.32 -1.38
N GLY A 306 18.73 -2.83 -2.64
CA GLY A 306 17.79 -3.86 -3.04
C GLY A 306 16.33 -3.41 -2.99
N ILE A 307 16.06 -2.15 -3.33
CA ILE A 307 14.70 -1.62 -3.41
C ILE A 307 14.32 -1.33 -4.86
N THR A 308 13.02 -1.22 -5.11
CA THR A 308 12.41 -0.86 -6.39
C THR A 308 12.96 0.47 -6.93
N LEU A 309 13.16 0.58 -8.24
CA LEU A 309 13.60 1.80 -8.96
C LEU A 309 12.47 2.84 -9.03
N LEU A 310 12.17 3.52 -7.92
CA LEU A 310 11.03 4.45 -7.82
C LEU A 310 11.17 5.68 -8.72
N HIS A 311 12.33 6.34 -8.75
CA HIS A 311 12.55 7.54 -9.56
C HIS A 311 12.46 7.23 -11.05
N GLU A 312 13.08 6.15 -11.47
CA GLU A 312 13.12 5.68 -12.86
C GLU A 312 11.71 5.26 -13.32
N ALA A 313 10.97 4.58 -12.45
CA ALA A 313 9.59 4.18 -12.69
C ALA A 313 8.67 5.40 -12.85
N GLN A 314 8.73 6.36 -11.92
CA GLN A 314 7.98 7.61 -12.01
C GLN A 314 8.35 8.43 -13.25
N ALA A 315 9.64 8.53 -13.58
CA ALA A 315 10.11 9.19 -14.80
C ALA A 315 9.64 8.52 -16.09
N ALA A 316 9.46 7.19 -16.08
CA ALA A 316 8.89 6.42 -17.19
C ALA A 316 7.37 6.51 -17.26
N GLY A 317 6.68 7.11 -16.27
CA GLY A 317 5.23 7.22 -16.20
C GLY A 317 4.53 6.00 -15.57
N VAL A 318 5.27 5.12 -14.90
CA VAL A 318 4.69 4.00 -14.14
C VAL A 318 4.03 4.55 -12.87
N ALA A 319 2.80 4.14 -12.61
CA ALA A 319 2.17 4.40 -11.33
C ALA A 319 2.92 3.65 -10.22
N THR A 320 3.21 4.35 -9.09
CA THR A 320 4.01 3.77 -8.01
C THR A 320 3.30 3.93 -6.67
N LEU A 321 3.46 2.94 -5.79
CA LEU A 321 2.96 2.95 -4.41
C LEU A 321 4.04 2.45 -3.45
N LEU A 322 3.85 2.73 -2.16
CA LEU A 322 4.64 2.20 -1.05
C LEU A 322 3.77 1.37 -0.12
N GLY A 323 4.19 0.15 0.20
CA GLY A 323 3.54 -0.75 1.15
C GLY A 323 4.44 -1.17 2.31
N CYS A 324 3.84 -1.54 3.43
CA CYS A 324 4.58 -2.01 4.61
C CYS A 324 5.06 -3.45 4.48
N ASP A 325 4.40 -4.23 3.63
CA ASP A 325 4.66 -5.66 3.43
C ASP A 325 4.50 -6.45 4.73
N ASN A 326 5.56 -7.00 5.24
CA ASN A 326 5.61 -7.80 6.46
C ASN A 326 5.72 -6.93 7.72
N VAL A 327 4.98 -7.32 8.76
CA VAL A 327 4.95 -6.60 10.04
C VAL A 327 5.10 -7.57 11.20
N GLN A 328 6.23 -7.47 11.93
CA GLN A 328 6.53 -8.26 13.13
C GLN A 328 6.41 -9.77 12.88
N ASP A 329 7.05 -10.24 11.82
CA ASP A 329 7.14 -11.66 11.44
C ASP A 329 8.57 -12.06 11.03
N ALA A 330 8.74 -13.20 10.37
CA ALA A 330 10.05 -13.73 9.97
C ALA A 330 10.78 -12.86 8.93
N PHE A 331 10.05 -12.07 8.15
CA PHE A 331 10.60 -11.24 7.07
C PHE A 331 10.98 -9.84 7.56
N CYS A 332 10.13 -9.25 8.41
CA CYS A 332 10.38 -7.94 9.00
C CYS A 332 10.02 -7.96 10.51
N PRO A 333 11.01 -7.83 11.43
CA PRO A 333 10.75 -7.92 12.87
C PRO A 333 10.07 -6.67 13.45
N ALA A 334 9.87 -5.62 12.67
CA ALA A 334 9.31 -4.34 13.06
C ALA A 334 8.06 -4.00 12.23
N GLY A 335 7.49 -2.82 12.48
CA GLY A 335 6.36 -2.29 11.71
C GLY A 335 5.11 -2.10 12.57
N SER A 336 4.22 -1.25 12.07
CA SER A 336 3.10 -0.72 12.84
C SER A 336 1.80 -0.61 12.04
N TYR A 337 1.79 -0.99 10.76
CA TYR A 337 0.73 -0.69 9.81
C TYR A 337 0.48 0.83 9.67
N ASP A 338 1.56 1.60 9.73
CA ASP A 338 1.54 3.04 9.50
C ASP A 338 2.22 3.37 8.16
N PRO A 339 1.47 3.78 7.12
CA PRO A 339 2.06 4.13 5.83
C PRO A 339 3.10 5.27 5.91
N LEU A 340 3.07 6.09 6.98
CA LEU A 340 4.08 7.12 7.17
C LEU A 340 5.44 6.55 7.56
N ASP A 341 5.48 5.42 8.29
CA ASP A 341 6.75 4.72 8.58
C ASP A 341 7.37 4.21 7.27
N THR A 342 6.52 3.69 6.38
CA THR A 342 6.95 3.23 5.05
C THR A 342 7.46 4.38 4.18
N LEU A 343 6.75 5.53 4.17
CA LEU A 343 7.20 6.73 3.44
C LEU A 343 8.50 7.29 4.02
N ALA A 344 8.66 7.30 5.35
CA ALA A 344 9.90 7.71 6.01
C ALA A 344 11.06 6.77 5.64
N CYS A 345 10.81 5.48 5.58
CA CYS A 345 11.80 4.50 5.10
C CYS A 345 12.16 4.75 3.62
N GLY A 346 11.17 5.04 2.78
CA GLY A 346 11.37 5.42 1.37
C GLY A 346 12.19 6.69 1.19
N LEU A 347 12.01 7.70 2.07
CA LEU A 347 12.84 8.91 2.08
C LEU A 347 14.33 8.57 2.11
N PHE A 348 14.74 7.70 3.03
CA PHE A 348 16.15 7.37 3.21
C PHE A 348 16.61 6.27 2.22
N GLY A 349 15.76 5.28 1.97
CA GLY A 349 16.07 4.14 1.11
C GLY A 349 16.15 4.52 -0.36
N ALA A 350 15.17 5.26 -0.87
CA ALA A 350 15.08 5.70 -2.26
C ALA A 350 15.48 7.16 -2.48
N GLN A 351 15.88 7.89 -1.44
CA GLN A 351 16.25 9.32 -1.52
C GLN A 351 15.10 10.20 -2.08
N LEU A 352 13.88 9.94 -1.62
CA LEU A 352 12.71 10.71 -2.05
C LEU A 352 12.80 12.17 -1.57
N SER A 353 12.23 13.08 -2.33
CA SER A 353 12.15 14.52 -2.03
C SER A 353 10.73 15.04 -2.22
N ASP A 354 10.46 16.25 -1.72
CA ASP A 354 9.11 16.86 -1.78
C ASP A 354 8.00 15.93 -1.26
N LEU A 355 8.22 15.42 -0.04
CA LEU A 355 7.45 14.32 0.52
C LEU A 355 5.97 14.64 0.64
N PHE A 356 5.60 15.84 1.10
CA PHE A 356 4.20 16.17 1.32
C PHE A 356 3.47 16.46 0.00
N ASP A 357 4.02 17.32 -0.84
CA ASP A 357 3.33 17.83 -2.02
C ASP A 357 3.36 16.88 -3.22
N GLN A 358 4.33 15.95 -3.28
CA GLN A 358 4.47 14.99 -4.38
C GLN A 358 4.39 13.55 -3.89
N GLN A 359 5.28 13.17 -2.98
CA GLN A 359 5.49 11.76 -2.65
C GLN A 359 4.45 11.18 -1.67
N SER A 360 3.66 12.02 -0.98
CA SER A 360 2.53 11.52 -0.19
C SER A 360 1.51 10.73 -1.04
N ARG A 361 1.52 10.95 -2.36
CA ARG A 361 0.74 10.18 -3.31
C ARG A 361 1.03 8.68 -3.22
N LEU A 362 2.29 8.30 -2.96
CA LEU A 362 2.72 6.91 -2.84
C LEU A 362 1.98 6.10 -1.77
N ILE A 363 1.40 6.77 -0.78
CA ILE A 363 0.64 6.17 0.33
C ILE A 363 -0.83 6.57 0.35
N CYS A 364 -1.32 7.22 -0.72
CA CYS A 364 -2.69 7.75 -0.79
C CYS A 364 -3.39 7.47 -2.12
N ASP A 365 -2.67 7.08 -3.19
CA ASP A 365 -3.24 6.92 -4.53
C ASP A 365 -3.99 5.60 -4.67
N ARG A 366 -5.27 5.65 -4.36
CA ARG A 366 -6.14 4.50 -4.51
C ARG A 366 -6.37 4.13 -5.99
N ALA A 367 -6.36 5.11 -6.89
CA ALA A 367 -6.51 4.84 -8.32
C ALA A 367 -5.33 4.02 -8.88
N ALA A 368 -4.11 4.31 -8.41
CA ALA A 368 -2.94 3.51 -8.76
C ALA A 368 -3.07 2.06 -8.27
N LEU A 369 -3.69 1.83 -7.09
CA LEU A 369 -3.88 0.49 -6.55
C LEU A 369 -4.97 -0.30 -7.28
N THR A 370 -6.10 0.34 -7.60
CA THR A 370 -7.29 -0.34 -8.13
C THR A 370 -7.42 -0.27 -9.65
N GLY A 371 -6.59 0.53 -10.33
CA GLY A 371 -6.76 0.82 -11.75
C GLY A 371 -8.03 1.63 -12.07
N SER A 372 -8.79 2.08 -11.06
CA SER A 372 -10.08 2.75 -11.24
C SER A 372 -9.93 4.26 -11.36
N PRO A 373 -10.30 4.88 -12.51
CA PRO A 373 -10.28 6.34 -12.65
C PRO A 373 -11.20 7.07 -11.66
N ALA A 374 -12.22 6.39 -11.13
CA ALA A 374 -13.14 6.98 -10.15
C ALA A 374 -12.43 7.32 -8.82
N ASP A 375 -11.29 6.71 -8.55
CA ASP A 375 -10.48 6.90 -7.35
C ASP A 375 -9.38 7.98 -7.51
N ALA A 376 -9.23 8.56 -8.72
CA ALA A 376 -8.11 9.46 -9.05
C ALA A 376 -8.14 10.83 -8.36
N ALA A 377 -9.32 11.28 -7.91
CA ALA A 377 -9.49 12.59 -7.28
C ALA A 377 -10.02 12.44 -5.84
N PRO A 378 -9.15 12.24 -4.84
CA PRO A 378 -9.57 11.87 -3.49
C PRO A 378 -10.38 12.96 -2.77
N PHE A 379 -10.29 14.21 -3.21
CA PHE A 379 -11.07 15.34 -2.66
C PHE A 379 -12.20 15.81 -3.56
N ALA A 380 -12.51 15.08 -4.62
CA ALA A 380 -13.64 15.43 -5.50
C ALA A 380 -14.98 15.40 -4.76
N VAL A 381 -15.93 16.21 -5.23
CA VAL A 381 -17.31 16.15 -4.75
C VAL A 381 -17.87 14.73 -4.97
N GLY A 382 -18.44 14.16 -3.93
CA GLY A 382 -18.92 12.77 -3.91
C GLY A 382 -17.92 11.75 -3.40
N ALA A 383 -16.62 12.06 -3.29
CA ALA A 383 -15.64 11.19 -2.66
C ALA A 383 -15.95 11.00 -1.16
N ALA A 384 -15.44 9.93 -0.54
CA ALA A 384 -15.57 9.72 0.90
C ALA A 384 -14.93 10.88 1.69
N ALA A 385 -15.61 11.39 2.70
CA ALA A 385 -15.08 12.41 3.59
C ALA A 385 -14.11 11.76 4.60
N SER A 386 -13.01 11.20 4.08
CA SER A 386 -12.00 10.49 4.87
C SER A 386 -10.66 11.20 4.72
N VAL A 387 -10.13 11.71 5.84
CA VAL A 387 -8.88 12.50 5.86
C VAL A 387 -8.05 12.18 7.09
N VAL A 388 -6.73 12.36 6.96
CA VAL A 388 -5.77 12.29 8.06
C VAL A 388 -5.14 13.66 8.23
N ILE A 389 -5.29 14.23 9.43
CA ILE A 389 -4.85 15.59 9.77
C ILE A 389 -3.65 15.48 10.71
N PHE A 390 -2.62 16.31 10.50
CA PHE A 390 -1.38 16.31 11.26
C PHE A 390 -1.22 17.66 11.98
N PRO A 391 -1.81 17.82 13.18
CA PRO A 391 -1.68 19.03 13.98
C PRO A 391 -0.21 19.31 14.36
N GLY A 392 0.24 20.55 14.28
CA GLY A 392 1.58 20.94 14.70
C GLY A 392 2.72 20.45 13.82
N SER A 393 2.44 19.74 12.71
CA SER A 393 3.45 19.31 11.73
C SER A 393 3.54 20.31 10.58
N ASP A 394 4.75 20.60 10.15
CA ASP A 394 5.03 21.28 8.88
C ASP A 394 5.60 20.28 7.85
N ARG A 395 5.68 20.70 6.58
CA ARG A 395 6.11 19.84 5.48
C ARG A 395 7.58 19.38 5.55
N PHE A 396 8.40 19.99 6.39
CA PHE A 396 9.83 19.64 6.54
C PHE A 396 10.06 18.66 7.70
N ILE A 397 9.19 18.70 8.72
CA ILE A 397 9.18 17.73 9.82
C ILE A 397 8.47 16.45 9.39
N TRP A 398 7.37 16.59 8.66
CA TRP A 398 6.58 15.45 8.15
C TRP A 398 7.37 14.63 7.13
N PRO A 399 7.33 13.27 7.13
CA PRO A 399 6.51 12.40 7.96
C PRO A 399 7.16 11.96 9.29
N LEU A 400 8.37 12.39 9.62
CA LEU A 400 9.20 11.81 10.69
C LEU A 400 8.66 12.06 12.10
N ASN A 401 7.92 13.14 12.32
CA ASN A 401 7.30 13.47 13.60
C ASN A 401 5.78 13.58 13.49
N SER A 402 5.17 12.56 12.92
CA SER A 402 3.74 12.53 12.62
C SER A 402 2.94 11.59 13.52
N ALA A 403 3.46 11.33 14.74
CA ALA A 403 2.74 10.56 15.75
C ALA A 403 1.43 11.24 16.16
N ALA A 404 1.41 12.61 16.28
CA ALA A 404 0.18 13.35 16.47
C ALA A 404 -0.63 13.39 15.18
N ARG A 405 -1.83 12.82 15.20
CA ARG A 405 -2.75 12.81 14.08
C ARG A 405 -4.20 12.65 14.50
N LEU A 406 -5.08 13.10 13.64
CA LEU A 406 -6.52 12.97 13.78
C LEU A 406 -7.03 12.27 12.51
N VAL A 407 -7.82 11.22 12.71
CA VAL A 407 -8.40 10.45 11.61
C VAL A 407 -9.88 10.72 11.52
N VAL A 408 -10.29 11.27 10.39
CA VAL A 408 -11.70 11.43 10.03
C VAL A 408 -12.02 10.37 8.99
N ASN A 409 -13.02 9.54 9.26
CA ASN A 409 -13.50 8.55 8.32
C ASN A 409 -15.01 8.74 8.09
N HIS A 410 -15.42 8.87 6.82
CA HIS A 410 -16.80 9.18 6.42
C HIS A 410 -17.40 10.35 7.21
N GLY A 411 -16.65 11.44 7.33
CA GLY A 411 -17.08 12.66 8.02
C GLY A 411 -17.16 12.54 9.55
N ARG A 412 -16.60 11.51 10.17
CA ARG A 412 -16.56 11.32 11.62
C ARG A 412 -15.14 11.23 12.13
N LEU A 413 -14.83 11.93 13.22
CA LEU A 413 -13.55 11.78 13.91
C LEU A 413 -13.50 10.40 14.58
N THR A 414 -12.73 9.46 14.04
CA THR A 414 -12.66 8.07 14.53
C THR A 414 -11.48 7.83 15.47
N HIS A 415 -10.34 8.47 15.22
CA HIS A 415 -9.14 8.30 16.05
C HIS A 415 -8.47 9.64 16.29
N ARG A 416 -7.93 9.80 17.51
CA ARG A 416 -7.20 10.98 17.95
C ARG A 416 -5.93 10.55 18.67
N ARG A 417 -4.78 10.99 18.15
CA ARG A 417 -3.48 10.89 18.80
C ARG A 417 -2.87 12.30 18.83
N VAL A 418 -2.69 12.88 20.02
CA VAL A 418 -2.12 14.21 20.23
C VAL A 418 -1.00 14.13 21.25
N TRP A 419 -0.09 15.11 21.24
CA TRP A 419 0.96 15.20 22.25
C TRP A 419 0.36 15.56 23.63
N GLN A 420 0.93 15.03 24.71
CA GLN A 420 0.41 15.25 26.07
C GLN A 420 0.42 16.74 26.49
N GLU A 421 1.30 17.56 25.92
CA GLU A 421 1.37 19.00 26.22
C GLU A 421 0.14 19.80 25.72
N GLU A 422 -0.50 19.34 24.65
CA GLU A 422 -1.74 19.97 24.16
C GLU A 422 -2.97 19.68 25.04
N MET A 423 -2.92 18.62 25.83
CA MET A 423 -4.01 18.25 26.76
C MET A 423 -4.03 19.10 28.05
N ALA A 424 -2.90 19.73 28.41
CA ALA A 424 -2.80 20.54 29.62
C ALA A 424 -3.48 21.93 29.51
N HIS A 425 -3.89 22.34 28.32
CA HIS A 425 -4.58 23.62 28.08
C HIS A 425 -6.11 23.47 27.94
N GLU A 426 -6.67 22.27 28.09
CA GLU A 426 -8.12 22.00 28.03
C GLU A 426 -8.76 21.73 29.40
N SER A 427 -8.00 21.84 30.52
CA SER A 427 -8.53 21.65 31.90
C SER A 427 -8.88 22.94 32.59
#